data_f457c6e04d538a1150f0254712a6198e
#
_entry.id   f457c6e04d538a1150f0254712a6198e
#
_cell.length_a   1.000
_cell.length_b   1.000
_cell.length_c   1.000
_cell.angle_alpha   90.00
_cell.angle_beta   90.00
_cell.angle_gamma   90.00
#
_symmetry.space_group_name_H-M   'P 1'
#
loop_
_entity.id
_entity.type
_entity.pdbx_description
1 polymer ?
#
loop_
_entity_poly.entity_id
_entity_poly.type
_entity_poly.pdbx_seq_one_letter_code
_entity_poly.pdbx_strand_id
1 'polypeptide(L)'
;MNSKINKGKEIYNLMERLFPICRSLTGNGNRETLKILKEFIPLNIIEEPSGKKAFDWEIPDEWNIHDAYVKNSDGVKVIDFKKNNLHVVGYSEPFEGEMNLKELNNHLFSLPEQPDLIPYITSYYEKRWGFCISHNERSNLTDDLYKVKINSTIEPGHLTYGELIIKGKSDEEIFISTYICHPSMANNELSGPVVTTFLAKSILEDKQPYYTYRFVFIPETIGSIVYLSKHHKELIKKVKAGYVITCIGDTGRFSYLKTKSEEQLVDRITMHVLKHNANDYKIYDFLSRGSDERQYNSPGIDLPVGSLMRTKYGEY
;
A
#
# COMPACT_ATOMS: atom_id res chain seq x y z
N MET A 1 2.60 -29.96 -12.03
CA MET A 1 1.32 -29.25 -11.93
C MET A 1 0.93 -28.98 -10.46
N ASN A 2 1.02 -29.94 -9.55
CA ASN A 2 0.63 -29.80 -8.14
C ASN A 2 1.40 -28.71 -7.34
N SER A 3 2.69 -28.47 -7.60
CA SER A 3 3.48 -27.48 -6.84
C SER A 3 3.09 -26.03 -7.15
N LYS A 4 2.70 -25.72 -8.39
CA LYS A 4 2.25 -24.38 -8.79
C LYS A 4 0.86 -24.04 -8.23
N ILE A 5 -0.03 -25.02 -8.17
CA ILE A 5 -1.37 -24.87 -7.58
C ILE A 5 -1.25 -24.64 -6.07
N ASN A 6 -0.30 -25.28 -5.41
CA ASN A 6 -0.06 -25.10 -3.98
C ASN A 6 0.46 -23.67 -3.66
N LYS A 7 1.42 -23.15 -4.45
CA LYS A 7 1.94 -21.77 -4.26
C LYS A 7 0.84 -20.71 -4.41
N GLY A 8 -0.04 -20.82 -5.38
CA GLY A 8 -1.16 -19.88 -5.55
C GLY A 8 -2.09 -19.86 -4.33
N LYS A 9 -2.39 -21.04 -3.76
CA LYS A 9 -3.19 -21.14 -2.54
C LYS A 9 -2.49 -20.54 -1.32
N GLU A 10 -1.18 -20.77 -1.17
CA GLU A 10 -0.39 -20.16 -0.08
C GLU A 10 -0.39 -18.63 -0.16
N ILE A 11 -0.22 -18.08 -1.38
CA ILE A 11 -0.28 -16.65 -1.67
C ILE A 11 -1.66 -16.10 -1.26
N TYR A 12 -2.74 -16.75 -1.67
CA TYR A 12 -4.10 -16.34 -1.36
C TYR A 12 -4.38 -16.40 0.16
N ASN A 13 -3.99 -17.47 0.84
CA ASN A 13 -4.15 -17.60 2.29
C ASN A 13 -3.42 -16.49 3.07
N LEU A 14 -2.22 -16.07 2.60
CA LEU A 14 -1.52 -14.95 3.21
C LEU A 14 -2.29 -13.65 3.00
N MET A 15 -2.87 -13.44 1.81
CA MET A 15 -3.70 -12.27 1.51
C MET A 15 -4.94 -12.22 2.41
N GLU A 16 -5.66 -13.35 2.58
CA GLU A 16 -6.81 -13.45 3.49
C GLU A 16 -6.43 -13.09 4.94
N ARG A 17 -5.27 -13.57 5.40
CA ARG A 17 -4.78 -13.27 6.75
C ARG A 17 -4.46 -11.79 6.95
N LEU A 18 -3.96 -11.11 5.92
CA LEU A 18 -3.60 -9.70 5.97
C LEU A 18 -4.80 -8.76 5.76
N PHE A 19 -5.87 -9.23 5.11
CA PHE A 19 -7.00 -8.40 4.68
C PHE A 19 -7.68 -7.64 5.83
N PRO A 20 -7.97 -8.22 7.00
CA PRO A 20 -8.66 -7.52 8.07
C PRO A 20 -7.81 -6.48 8.82
N ILE A 21 -6.51 -6.41 8.57
CA ILE A 21 -5.61 -5.48 9.26
C ILE A 21 -5.81 -4.07 8.69
N CYS A 22 -6.13 -3.11 9.55
CA CYS A 22 -6.20 -1.70 9.17
C CYS A 22 -4.80 -1.09 9.13
N ARG A 23 -4.29 -0.86 7.93
CA ARG A 23 -3.01 -0.20 7.67
C ARG A 23 -3.21 1.26 7.34
N SER A 24 -2.19 2.07 7.63
CA SER A 24 -2.08 3.47 7.21
C SER A 24 -0.61 3.83 7.00
N LEU A 25 -0.27 5.12 6.86
CA LEU A 25 1.14 5.55 6.73
C LEU A 25 2.01 5.13 7.92
N THR A 26 1.40 5.05 9.10
CA THR A 26 2.03 4.65 10.36
C THR A 26 1.10 3.70 11.12
N GLY A 27 1.50 3.27 12.30
CA GLY A 27 0.64 2.57 13.24
C GLY A 27 0.84 1.05 13.30
N ASN A 28 0.10 0.46 14.22
CA ASN A 28 0.23 -0.96 14.56
C ASN A 28 -0.14 -1.91 13.42
N GLY A 29 -1.03 -1.51 12.50
CA GLY A 29 -1.41 -2.32 11.35
C GLY A 29 -0.21 -2.61 10.42
N ASN A 30 0.68 -1.63 10.22
CA ASN A 30 1.91 -1.83 9.44
C ASN A 30 2.88 -2.78 10.17
N ARG A 31 3.05 -2.61 11.49
CA ARG A 31 3.90 -3.50 12.30
C ARG A 31 3.39 -4.93 12.29
N GLU A 32 2.09 -5.13 12.44
CA GLU A 32 1.46 -6.46 12.40
C GLU A 32 1.64 -7.09 11.02
N THR A 33 1.38 -6.35 9.94
CA THR A 33 1.64 -6.81 8.57
C THR A 33 3.08 -7.26 8.39
N LEU A 34 4.06 -6.45 8.77
CA LEU A 34 5.48 -6.79 8.64
C LEU A 34 5.89 -7.99 9.50
N LYS A 35 5.33 -8.14 10.71
CA LYS A 35 5.55 -9.32 11.57
C LYS A 35 5.04 -10.59 10.90
N ILE A 36 3.87 -10.54 10.26
CA ILE A 36 3.32 -11.68 9.51
C ILE A 36 4.21 -12.01 8.30
N LEU A 37 4.63 -11.01 7.51
CA LEU A 37 5.54 -11.24 6.38
C LEU A 37 6.89 -11.83 6.84
N LYS A 38 7.36 -11.44 8.02
CA LYS A 38 8.59 -11.97 8.62
C LYS A 38 8.52 -13.47 8.94
N GLU A 39 7.36 -14.06 9.04
CA GLU A 39 7.20 -15.52 9.18
C GLU A 39 7.63 -16.27 7.91
N PHE A 40 7.61 -15.62 6.75
CA PHE A 40 7.91 -16.20 5.44
C PHE A 40 9.32 -15.89 4.94
N ILE A 41 9.87 -14.73 5.29
CA ILE A 41 11.17 -14.21 4.86
C ILE A 41 11.89 -13.52 6.01
N PRO A 42 13.23 -13.51 6.08
CA PRO A 42 13.99 -12.90 7.18
C PRO A 42 14.00 -11.36 7.07
N LEU A 43 12.81 -10.76 7.20
CA LEU A 43 12.60 -9.32 7.06
C LEU A 43 13.14 -8.56 8.26
N ASN A 44 13.95 -7.52 8.02
CA ASN A 44 14.35 -6.55 9.02
C ASN A 44 13.29 -5.45 9.12
N ILE A 45 12.73 -5.23 10.31
CA ILE A 45 11.71 -4.21 10.57
C ILE A 45 12.42 -2.99 11.16
N ILE A 46 12.20 -1.84 10.55
CA ILE A 46 12.88 -0.58 10.86
C ILE A 46 11.82 0.46 11.21
N GLU A 47 12.10 1.27 12.23
CA GLU A 47 11.24 2.33 12.70
C GLU A 47 11.94 3.68 12.66
N GLU A 48 11.25 4.69 12.13
CA GLU A 48 11.73 6.07 12.06
C GLU A 48 10.78 6.97 12.84
N PRO A 49 11.29 7.77 13.80
CA PRO A 49 10.42 8.52 14.71
C PRO A 49 9.67 9.65 14.01
N SER A 50 8.44 9.93 14.48
CA SER A 50 7.65 11.10 14.11
C SER A 50 8.45 12.40 14.32
N GLY A 51 8.15 13.42 13.52
CA GLY A 51 8.85 14.71 13.56
C GLY A 51 10.23 14.70 12.89
N LYS A 52 10.78 13.53 12.53
CA LYS A 52 12.04 13.44 11.81
C LYS A 52 11.88 13.93 10.37
N LYS A 53 12.80 14.78 9.93
CA LYS A 53 12.82 15.26 8.54
C LYS A 53 13.40 14.24 7.58
N ALA A 54 12.75 14.13 6.41
CA ALA A 54 13.17 13.34 5.28
C ALA A 54 13.09 14.22 4.02
N PHE A 55 14.22 14.80 3.62
CA PHE A 55 14.31 15.90 2.66
C PHE A 55 13.46 17.10 3.13
N ASP A 56 12.48 17.54 2.35
CA ASP A 56 11.53 18.61 2.65
C ASP A 56 10.24 18.11 3.35
N TRP A 57 10.12 16.79 3.59
CA TRP A 57 9.00 16.18 4.30
C TRP A 57 9.33 15.94 5.78
N GLU A 58 8.28 15.72 6.55
CA GLU A 58 8.39 15.35 7.96
C GLU A 58 7.53 14.10 8.23
N ILE A 59 8.06 13.16 9.02
CA ILE A 59 7.33 11.95 9.39
C ILE A 59 6.16 12.36 10.29
N PRO A 60 4.90 12.02 9.94
CA PRO A 60 3.73 12.40 10.71
C PRO A 60 3.67 11.67 12.05
N ASP A 61 2.85 12.16 12.96
CA ASP A 61 2.48 11.46 14.17
C ASP A 61 1.84 10.12 13.85
N GLU A 62 2.00 9.17 14.75
CA GLU A 62 1.48 7.82 14.58
C GLU A 62 -0.03 7.77 14.81
N TRP A 63 -0.75 7.22 13.84
CA TRP A 63 -2.19 6.99 13.93
C TRP A 63 -2.52 5.54 14.22
N ASN A 64 -3.34 5.29 15.24
CA ASN A 64 -3.91 3.99 15.52
C ASN A 64 -5.42 4.10 15.69
N ILE A 65 -6.16 3.08 15.24
CA ILE A 65 -7.60 2.98 15.40
C ILE A 65 -7.97 1.67 16.12
N HIS A 66 -8.88 1.78 17.10
CA HIS A 66 -9.31 0.66 17.94
C HIS A 66 -10.75 0.25 17.64
N ASP A 67 -11.63 1.22 17.37
CA ASP A 67 -13.02 0.99 17.00
C ASP A 67 -13.63 2.26 16.38
N ALA A 68 -14.63 2.10 15.51
CA ALA A 68 -15.42 3.21 15.03
C ALA A 68 -16.77 2.73 14.53
N TYR A 69 -17.82 3.53 14.78
CA TYR A 69 -19.17 3.21 14.33
C TYR A 69 -20.06 4.44 14.27
N VAL A 70 -21.14 4.31 13.50
CA VAL A 70 -22.33 5.18 13.56
C VAL A 70 -23.53 4.30 13.91
N LYS A 71 -24.28 4.66 14.96
CA LYS A 71 -25.53 4.01 15.37
C LYS A 71 -26.71 4.95 15.19
N ASN A 72 -27.85 4.42 14.75
CA ASN A 72 -29.12 5.11 14.76
C ASN A 72 -29.75 5.15 16.18
N SER A 73 -30.89 5.80 16.33
CA SER A 73 -31.64 5.91 17.60
C SER A 73 -32.07 4.54 18.20
N ASP A 74 -32.28 3.52 17.37
CA ASP A 74 -32.54 2.16 17.77
C ASP A 74 -31.32 1.40 18.29
N GLY A 75 -30.13 2.02 18.25
CA GLY A 75 -28.87 1.42 18.65
C GLY A 75 -28.25 0.49 17.59
N VAL A 76 -28.82 0.42 16.38
CA VAL A 76 -28.30 -0.39 15.27
C VAL A 76 -27.11 0.32 14.65
N LYS A 77 -25.99 -0.39 14.50
CA LYS A 77 -24.83 0.13 13.77
C LYS A 77 -25.12 0.18 12.27
N VAL A 78 -25.27 1.38 11.73
CA VAL A 78 -25.42 1.64 10.28
C VAL A 78 -24.07 1.73 9.59
N ILE A 79 -23.01 2.07 10.33
CA ILE A 79 -21.61 1.98 9.88
C ILE A 79 -20.84 1.27 11.00
N ASP A 80 -20.00 0.30 10.64
CA ASP A 80 -19.21 -0.47 11.60
C ASP A 80 -17.81 -0.78 11.04
N PHE A 81 -16.79 -0.13 11.58
CA PHE A 81 -15.37 -0.37 11.26
C PHE A 81 -14.98 -1.85 11.36
N LYS A 82 -15.56 -2.59 12.30
CA LYS A 82 -15.27 -4.03 12.48
C LYS A 82 -15.80 -4.92 11.36
N LYS A 83 -16.78 -4.44 10.58
CA LYS A 83 -17.26 -5.13 9.39
C LYS A 83 -16.37 -4.88 8.19
N ASN A 84 -15.92 -3.64 8.04
CA ASN A 84 -15.00 -3.24 6.99
C ASN A 84 -14.19 -2.01 7.45
N ASN A 85 -12.87 -2.13 7.51
CA ASN A 85 -12.01 -1.04 7.95
C ASN A 85 -11.91 0.14 6.97
N LEU A 86 -12.39 0.00 5.72
CA LEU A 86 -12.60 1.12 4.79
C LEU A 86 -13.66 2.13 5.28
N HIS A 87 -14.53 1.73 6.20
CA HIS A 87 -15.56 2.64 6.71
C HIS A 87 -15.00 3.87 7.43
N VAL A 88 -13.74 3.90 7.79
CA VAL A 88 -13.14 5.07 8.47
C VAL A 88 -12.19 5.79 7.53
N VAL A 89 -12.35 7.11 7.44
CA VAL A 89 -11.36 7.97 6.78
C VAL A 89 -10.01 7.81 7.48
N GLY A 90 -8.98 7.43 6.73
CA GLY A 90 -7.64 7.24 7.30
C GLY A 90 -7.14 8.51 7.99
N TYR A 91 -6.47 8.38 9.14
CA TYR A 91 -6.04 9.49 10.00
C TYR A 91 -7.19 10.33 10.59
N SER A 92 -8.38 9.76 10.73
CA SER A 92 -9.45 10.42 11.48
C SER A 92 -9.05 10.70 12.92
N GLU A 93 -9.27 11.95 13.36
CA GLU A 93 -9.16 12.33 14.77
C GLU A 93 -10.18 11.56 15.61
N PRO A 94 -9.92 11.32 16.90
CA PRO A 94 -10.90 10.73 17.80
C PRO A 94 -12.14 11.61 17.91
N PHE A 95 -13.31 10.99 17.88
CA PHE A 95 -14.59 11.69 18.02
C PHE A 95 -15.61 10.84 18.77
N GLU A 96 -16.39 11.45 19.67
CA GLU A 96 -17.57 10.85 20.28
C GLU A 96 -18.65 11.91 20.47
N GLY A 97 -19.86 11.66 19.95
CA GLY A 97 -20.96 12.61 20.05
C GLY A 97 -22.23 12.10 19.39
N GLU A 98 -23.29 12.90 19.50
CA GLU A 98 -24.56 12.67 18.83
C GLU A 98 -24.85 13.83 17.88
N MET A 99 -25.43 13.52 16.72
CA MET A 99 -25.74 14.52 15.68
C MET A 99 -26.89 14.04 14.80
N ASN A 100 -27.61 14.98 14.21
CA ASN A 100 -28.65 14.69 13.22
C ASN A 100 -28.02 14.30 11.85
N LEU A 101 -28.86 13.77 10.96
CA LEU A 101 -28.41 13.33 9.63
C LEU A 101 -27.75 14.45 8.81
N LYS A 102 -28.26 15.69 8.92
CA LYS A 102 -27.71 16.84 8.17
C LYS A 102 -26.27 17.14 8.57
N GLU A 103 -25.98 17.09 9.88
CA GLU A 103 -24.63 17.26 10.44
C GLU A 103 -23.75 16.07 10.07
N LEU A 104 -24.24 14.86 10.25
CA LEU A 104 -23.50 13.63 9.93
C LEU A 104 -23.07 13.59 8.44
N ASN A 105 -23.92 14.06 7.53
CA ASN A 105 -23.62 14.07 6.11
C ASN A 105 -22.37 14.88 5.72
N ASN A 106 -21.95 15.84 6.54
CA ASN A 106 -20.70 16.58 6.32
C ASN A 106 -19.45 15.70 6.56
N HIS A 107 -19.62 14.57 7.25
CA HIS A 107 -18.56 13.63 7.59
C HIS A 107 -18.72 12.26 6.88
N LEU A 108 -19.68 12.14 5.95
CA LEU A 108 -19.89 10.95 5.15
C LEU A 108 -19.40 11.12 3.72
N PHE A 109 -18.63 10.15 3.25
CA PHE A 109 -18.08 10.10 1.90
C PHE A 109 -18.61 8.88 1.17
N SER A 110 -19.09 9.07 -0.05
CA SER A 110 -19.58 8.00 -0.93
C SER A 110 -19.40 8.40 -2.39
N LEU A 111 -19.47 7.44 -3.32
CA LEU A 111 -19.30 7.64 -4.76
C LEU A 111 -20.62 7.33 -5.47
N PRO A 112 -21.37 8.35 -5.95
CA PRO A 112 -22.63 8.15 -6.69
C PRO A 112 -22.45 7.34 -7.97
N GLU A 113 -21.30 7.49 -8.64
CA GLU A 113 -20.93 6.79 -9.87
C GLU A 113 -20.55 5.31 -9.64
N GLN A 114 -20.25 4.93 -8.39
CA GLN A 114 -19.97 3.56 -7.96
C GLN A 114 -20.77 3.25 -6.68
N PRO A 115 -22.10 3.16 -6.75
CA PRO A 115 -22.99 3.28 -5.60
C PRO A 115 -22.89 2.13 -4.60
N ASP A 116 -22.39 0.97 -5.01
CA ASP A 116 -22.20 -0.22 -4.15
C ASP A 116 -20.87 -0.26 -3.42
N LEU A 117 -19.90 0.61 -3.80
CA LEU A 117 -18.55 0.58 -3.28
C LEU A 117 -18.36 1.56 -2.12
N ILE A 118 -17.52 1.16 -1.17
CA ILE A 118 -17.03 2.02 -0.09
C ILE A 118 -15.76 2.70 -0.58
N PRO A 119 -15.71 4.05 -0.68
CA PRO A 119 -14.52 4.74 -1.13
C PRO A 119 -13.37 4.65 -0.12
N TYR A 120 -12.14 4.69 -0.62
CA TYR A 120 -10.95 4.88 0.20
C TYR A 120 -10.61 6.37 0.27
N ILE A 121 -10.65 6.93 1.49
CA ILE A 121 -10.32 8.33 1.75
C ILE A 121 -9.38 8.40 2.97
N THR A 122 -8.46 9.35 2.90
CA THR A 122 -7.49 9.62 3.97
C THR A 122 -7.29 11.11 4.17
N SER A 123 -6.87 11.52 5.36
CA SER A 123 -6.62 12.91 5.69
C SER A 123 -5.16 13.24 6.02
N TYR A 124 -4.33 12.24 6.31
CA TYR A 124 -2.90 12.32 6.64
C TYR A 124 -2.46 13.58 7.43
N TYR A 125 -2.20 14.70 6.75
CA TYR A 125 -1.73 15.95 7.35
C TYR A 125 -2.84 16.96 7.68
N GLU A 126 -4.11 16.61 7.37
CA GLU A 126 -5.28 17.44 7.67
C GLU A 126 -6.00 16.94 8.92
N LYS A 127 -6.32 17.87 9.84
CA LYS A 127 -7.13 17.53 11.02
C LYS A 127 -8.59 17.43 10.65
N ARG A 128 -9.07 16.21 10.50
CA ARG A 128 -10.49 15.91 10.26
C ARG A 128 -10.83 14.49 10.72
N TRP A 129 -12.11 14.19 10.76
CA TRP A 129 -12.63 12.85 10.94
C TRP A 129 -13.80 12.59 9.98
N GLY A 130 -14.09 11.32 9.72
CA GLY A 130 -15.22 10.96 8.86
C GLY A 130 -15.34 9.46 8.61
N PHE A 131 -16.41 9.12 7.92
CA PHE A 131 -16.71 7.76 7.51
C PHE A 131 -16.90 7.65 6.00
N CYS A 132 -16.52 6.51 5.47
CA CYS A 132 -16.79 6.10 4.10
C CYS A 132 -17.91 5.06 4.11
N ILE A 133 -18.85 5.20 3.20
CA ILE A 133 -20.03 4.34 3.11
C ILE A 133 -20.41 4.18 1.64
N SER A 134 -21.01 3.07 1.24
CA SER A 134 -21.56 2.93 -0.09
C SER A 134 -22.68 4.00 -0.33
N HIS A 135 -22.80 4.47 -1.55
CA HIS A 135 -23.80 5.52 -1.84
C HIS A 135 -25.23 5.00 -1.63
N ASN A 136 -25.47 3.72 -1.91
CA ASN A 136 -26.75 3.07 -1.66
C ASN A 136 -27.10 3.03 -0.18
N GLU A 137 -26.16 2.64 0.69
CA GLU A 137 -26.39 2.66 2.15
C GLU A 137 -26.56 4.08 2.68
N ARG A 138 -25.78 5.06 2.19
CA ARG A 138 -25.91 6.47 2.54
C ARG A 138 -27.30 7.01 2.19
N SER A 139 -27.81 6.68 1.02
CA SER A 139 -29.14 7.13 0.55
C SER A 139 -30.30 6.55 1.35
N ASN A 140 -30.07 5.43 2.05
CA ASN A 140 -31.06 4.78 2.92
C ASN A 140 -31.02 5.29 4.38
N LEU A 141 -30.11 6.22 4.71
CA LEU A 141 -30.11 6.83 6.04
C LEU A 141 -31.33 7.74 6.19
N THR A 142 -32.05 7.58 7.30
CA THR A 142 -33.26 8.35 7.62
C THR A 142 -32.93 9.56 8.49
N ASP A 143 -33.81 10.56 8.53
CA ASP A 143 -33.66 11.69 9.45
C ASP A 143 -33.85 11.18 10.90
N ASP A 144 -32.75 11.11 11.62
CA ASP A 144 -32.63 10.49 12.92
C ASP A 144 -31.50 11.17 13.73
N LEU A 145 -31.40 10.83 15.02
CA LEU A 145 -30.27 11.17 15.88
C LEU A 145 -29.27 10.02 15.87
N TYR A 146 -28.06 10.29 15.37
CA TYR A 146 -27.00 9.31 15.24
C TYR A 146 -25.94 9.46 16.33
N LYS A 147 -25.62 8.35 17.00
CA LYS A 147 -24.49 8.26 17.91
C LYS A 147 -23.25 7.86 17.12
N VAL A 148 -22.25 8.72 17.12
CA VAL A 148 -21.00 8.60 16.37
C VAL A 148 -19.84 8.35 17.31
N LYS A 149 -18.97 7.39 16.99
CA LYS A 149 -17.74 7.15 17.74
C LYS A 149 -16.60 6.79 16.78
N ILE A 150 -15.46 7.44 16.97
CA ILE A 150 -14.16 7.07 16.42
C ILE A 150 -13.19 7.00 17.59
N ASN A 151 -12.74 5.80 17.93
CA ASN A 151 -11.75 5.57 18.96
C ASN A 151 -10.37 5.38 18.28
N SER A 152 -9.70 6.49 18.02
CA SER A 152 -8.38 6.57 17.44
C SER A 152 -7.42 7.35 18.33
N THR A 153 -6.12 7.23 18.06
CA THR A 153 -5.06 8.05 18.65
C THR A 153 -4.20 8.64 17.55
N ILE A 154 -3.72 9.87 17.74
CA ILE A 154 -2.70 10.52 16.92
C ILE A 154 -1.68 11.08 17.90
N GLU A 155 -0.49 10.49 17.94
CA GLU A 155 0.54 10.84 18.92
C GLU A 155 1.95 10.57 18.36
N PRO A 156 3.00 11.17 18.91
CA PRO A 156 4.35 10.87 18.51
C PRO A 156 4.66 9.37 18.59
N GLY A 157 5.16 8.81 17.50
CA GLY A 157 5.44 7.38 17.37
C GLY A 157 6.43 7.14 16.23
N HIS A 158 6.16 6.20 15.33
CA HIS A 158 7.10 5.81 14.28
C HIS A 158 6.41 5.51 12.96
N LEU A 159 7.10 5.83 11.86
CA LEU A 159 6.87 5.21 10.56
C LEU A 159 7.66 3.91 10.51
N THR A 160 6.98 2.80 10.19
CA THR A 160 7.57 1.46 10.19
C THR A 160 7.63 0.91 8.78
N TYR A 161 8.78 0.35 8.39
CA TYR A 161 8.96 -0.34 7.11
C TYR A 161 9.81 -1.61 7.26
N GLY A 162 9.76 -2.47 6.24
CA GLY A 162 10.53 -3.71 6.19
C GLY A 162 11.58 -3.69 5.09
N GLU A 163 12.77 -4.20 5.37
CA GLU A 163 13.85 -4.39 4.40
C GLU A 163 14.40 -5.81 4.44
N LEU A 164 14.67 -6.37 3.26
CA LEU A 164 15.42 -7.61 3.10
C LEU A 164 16.48 -7.44 2.01
N ILE A 165 17.73 -7.74 2.34
CA ILE A 165 18.84 -7.76 1.38
C ILE A 165 19.32 -9.21 1.23
N ILE A 166 19.17 -9.75 0.02
CA ILE A 166 19.67 -11.08 -0.35
C ILE A 166 20.97 -10.87 -1.15
N LYS A 167 22.10 -11.16 -0.52
CA LYS A 167 23.40 -10.97 -1.14
C LYS A 167 23.63 -11.92 -2.30
N GLY A 168 24.03 -11.36 -3.44
CA GLY A 168 24.47 -12.08 -4.63
C GLY A 168 25.99 -12.11 -4.76
N LYS A 169 26.45 -12.58 -5.92
CA LYS A 169 27.89 -12.55 -6.29
C LYS A 169 28.36 -11.13 -6.61
N SER A 170 27.48 -10.28 -7.09
CA SER A 170 27.71 -8.88 -7.43
C SER A 170 27.12 -7.96 -6.37
N ASP A 171 27.80 -6.83 -6.15
CA ASP A 171 27.28 -5.73 -5.32
C ASP A 171 26.25 -4.86 -6.07
N GLU A 172 26.08 -5.08 -7.38
CA GLU A 172 25.00 -4.47 -8.15
C GLU A 172 23.66 -5.01 -7.69
N GLU A 173 22.67 -4.11 -7.56
CA GLU A 173 21.40 -4.45 -6.91
C GLU A 173 20.22 -4.44 -7.88
N ILE A 174 19.31 -5.41 -7.69
CA ILE A 174 17.94 -5.37 -8.19
C ILE A 174 17.06 -4.89 -7.04
N PHE A 175 16.43 -3.75 -7.23
CA PHE A 175 15.59 -3.09 -6.22
C PHE A 175 14.12 -3.43 -6.42
N ILE A 176 13.45 -3.93 -5.40
CA ILE A 176 12.02 -4.29 -5.46
C ILE A 176 11.31 -3.63 -4.29
N SER A 177 10.38 -2.75 -4.61
CA SER A 177 9.56 -2.01 -3.64
C SER A 177 8.09 -2.39 -3.77
N THR A 178 7.40 -2.41 -2.64
CA THR A 178 5.95 -2.57 -2.55
C THR A 178 5.42 -1.82 -1.34
N TYR A 179 4.22 -1.27 -1.42
CA TYR A 179 3.67 -0.50 -0.31
C TYR A 179 2.75 -1.31 0.60
N ILE A 180 2.62 -0.86 1.86
CA ILE A 180 1.90 -1.54 2.94
C ILE A 180 1.09 -0.54 3.79
N CYS A 181 0.36 0.40 3.20
CA CYS A 181 -0.25 1.50 3.95
C CYS A 181 -1.76 1.70 3.72
N HIS A 182 -2.43 0.79 3.02
CA HIS A 182 -3.86 0.91 2.77
C HIS A 182 -4.66 -0.16 3.53
N PRO A 183 -5.86 0.17 4.05
CA PRO A 183 -6.75 -0.79 4.70
C PRO A 183 -7.46 -1.67 3.66
N SER A 184 -7.79 -2.90 4.00
CA SER A 184 -8.70 -3.84 3.30
C SER A 184 -8.86 -3.66 1.77
N MET A 185 -7.76 -3.47 1.04
CA MET A 185 -7.74 -3.41 -0.42
C MET A 185 -6.91 -4.57 -0.96
N ALA A 186 -7.57 -5.53 -1.61
CA ALA A 186 -6.92 -6.77 -2.02
C ALA A 186 -5.96 -6.56 -3.20
N ASN A 187 -6.45 -6.03 -4.32
CA ASN A 187 -5.62 -5.86 -5.52
C ASN A 187 -4.63 -4.68 -5.38
N ASN A 188 -5.10 -3.51 -4.97
CA ASN A 188 -4.24 -2.33 -4.84
C ASN A 188 -3.13 -2.56 -3.82
N GLU A 189 -3.50 -2.97 -2.60
CA GLU A 189 -2.57 -3.01 -1.47
C GLU A 189 -1.90 -4.37 -1.27
N LEU A 190 -2.70 -5.44 -1.11
CA LEU A 190 -2.17 -6.72 -0.61
C LEU A 190 -1.46 -7.54 -1.66
N SER A 191 -1.86 -7.41 -2.93
CA SER A 191 -1.28 -8.23 -3.99
C SER A 191 0.22 -7.99 -4.16
N GLY A 192 0.65 -6.72 -4.05
CA GLY A 192 2.06 -6.34 -4.11
C GLY A 192 2.91 -7.00 -3.01
N PRO A 193 2.65 -6.72 -1.73
CA PRO A 193 3.41 -7.31 -0.61
C PRO A 193 3.42 -8.83 -0.60
N VAL A 194 2.29 -9.46 -0.89
CA VAL A 194 2.19 -10.93 -0.87
C VAL A 194 3.02 -11.54 -1.99
N VAL A 195 2.86 -11.07 -3.23
CA VAL A 195 3.66 -11.55 -4.38
C VAL A 195 5.15 -11.28 -4.16
N THR A 196 5.51 -10.09 -3.66
CA THR A 196 6.89 -9.72 -3.35
C THR A 196 7.50 -10.62 -2.28
N THR A 197 6.73 -11.01 -1.26
CA THR A 197 7.18 -11.94 -0.21
C THR A 197 7.51 -13.31 -0.80
N PHE A 198 6.64 -13.87 -1.66
CA PHE A 198 6.90 -15.17 -2.29
C PHE A 198 7.99 -15.11 -3.36
N LEU A 199 8.17 -13.96 -4.02
CA LEU A 199 9.31 -13.73 -4.90
C LEU A 199 10.62 -13.74 -4.10
N ALA A 200 10.70 -13.02 -2.99
CA ALA A 200 11.85 -13.01 -2.10
C ALA A 200 12.16 -14.41 -1.56
N LYS A 201 11.13 -15.15 -1.11
CA LYS A 201 11.26 -16.54 -0.68
C LYS A 201 11.86 -17.43 -1.79
N SER A 202 11.40 -17.29 -3.03
CA SER A 202 11.92 -18.06 -4.16
C SER A 202 13.38 -17.73 -4.48
N ILE A 203 13.79 -16.48 -4.34
CA ILE A 203 15.19 -16.06 -4.55
C ILE A 203 16.09 -16.55 -3.41
N LEU A 204 15.59 -16.59 -2.16
CA LEU A 204 16.31 -17.16 -1.01
C LEU A 204 16.56 -18.67 -1.17
N GLU A 205 15.69 -19.38 -1.90
CA GLU A 205 15.87 -20.81 -2.22
C GLU A 205 16.97 -21.03 -3.27
N ASP A 206 17.33 -20.01 -4.05
CA ASP A 206 18.46 -20.05 -4.98
C ASP A 206 19.78 -19.98 -4.22
N LYS A 207 20.68 -20.91 -4.49
CA LYS A 207 21.91 -21.07 -3.68
C LYS A 207 22.83 -19.84 -3.73
N GLN A 208 22.84 -19.10 -4.84
CA GLN A 208 23.60 -17.86 -4.98
C GLN A 208 23.18 -17.06 -6.21
N PRO A 209 22.26 -16.09 -6.10
CA PRO A 209 21.92 -15.23 -7.21
C PRO A 209 23.14 -14.40 -7.67
N TYR A 210 23.16 -13.97 -8.93
CA TYR A 210 24.25 -13.12 -9.44
C TYR A 210 24.17 -11.72 -8.83
N TYR A 211 23.04 -11.05 -8.97
CA TYR A 211 22.80 -9.73 -8.39
C TYR A 211 22.43 -9.83 -6.90
N THR A 212 22.76 -8.81 -6.14
CA THR A 212 22.15 -8.59 -4.82
C THR A 212 20.71 -8.12 -5.02
N TYR A 213 19.76 -8.66 -4.27
CA TYR A 213 18.36 -8.25 -4.29
C TYR A 213 18.04 -7.47 -3.03
N ARG A 214 17.46 -6.29 -3.21
CA ARG A 214 16.97 -5.46 -2.11
C ARG A 214 15.46 -5.33 -2.22
N PHE A 215 14.75 -5.84 -1.22
CA PHE A 215 13.30 -5.77 -1.09
C PHE A 215 12.93 -4.75 -0.02
N VAL A 216 11.96 -3.89 -0.32
CA VAL A 216 11.46 -2.86 0.60
C VAL A 216 9.92 -2.91 0.66
N PHE A 217 9.39 -3.10 1.87
CA PHE A 217 7.97 -3.07 2.18
C PHE A 217 7.70 -1.79 2.97
N ILE A 218 6.99 -0.83 2.39
CA ILE A 218 7.09 0.56 2.83
C ILE A 218 5.73 1.27 2.73
N PRO A 219 5.39 2.24 3.59
CA PRO A 219 4.26 3.12 3.33
C PRO A 219 4.47 3.91 2.05
N GLU A 220 3.46 3.96 1.18
CA GLU A 220 3.52 4.69 -0.08
C GLU A 220 3.86 6.16 0.11
N THR A 221 4.61 6.74 -0.79
CA THR A 221 5.03 8.15 -0.84
C THR A 221 5.93 8.54 0.33
N ILE A 222 5.40 8.79 1.54
CA ILE A 222 6.23 9.25 2.66
C ILE A 222 7.27 8.21 3.07
N GLY A 223 6.93 6.93 3.03
CA GLY A 223 7.88 5.87 3.32
C GLY A 223 9.01 5.81 2.31
N SER A 224 8.72 5.87 1.00
CA SER A 224 9.76 5.89 -0.04
C SER A 224 10.64 7.15 0.06
N ILE A 225 10.07 8.30 0.42
CA ILE A 225 10.84 9.53 0.69
C ILE A 225 11.77 9.35 1.90
N VAL A 226 11.25 8.77 2.99
CA VAL A 226 12.05 8.47 4.19
C VAL A 226 13.18 7.50 3.87
N TYR A 227 12.89 6.44 3.13
CA TYR A 227 13.87 5.46 2.71
C TYR A 227 14.96 6.09 1.83
N LEU A 228 14.58 6.87 0.83
CA LEU A 228 15.51 7.58 -0.05
C LEU A 228 16.36 8.60 0.71
N SER A 229 15.81 9.31 1.68
CA SER A 229 16.58 10.29 2.48
C SER A 229 17.79 9.67 3.16
N LYS A 230 17.73 8.38 3.47
CA LYS A 230 18.81 7.61 4.12
C LYS A 230 19.71 6.89 3.14
N HIS A 231 19.15 6.35 2.06
CA HIS A 231 19.82 5.34 1.23
C HIS A 231 20.12 5.79 -0.20
N HIS A 232 19.63 6.97 -0.66
CA HIS A 232 19.75 7.39 -2.07
C HIS A 232 21.17 7.31 -2.62
N LYS A 233 22.19 7.72 -1.85
CA LYS A 233 23.60 7.70 -2.30
C LYS A 233 24.11 6.30 -2.60
N GLU A 234 23.68 5.33 -1.83
CA GLU A 234 24.02 3.92 -2.05
C GLU A 234 23.21 3.34 -3.22
N LEU A 235 21.91 3.61 -3.26
CA LEU A 235 21.01 3.12 -4.30
C LEU A 235 21.43 3.60 -5.69
N ILE A 236 21.75 4.89 -5.84
CA ILE A 236 22.22 5.48 -7.10
C ILE A 236 23.47 4.74 -7.64
N LYS A 237 24.35 4.29 -6.75
CA LYS A 237 25.58 3.58 -7.14
C LYS A 237 25.34 2.11 -7.52
N LYS A 238 24.39 1.46 -6.84
CA LYS A 238 24.24 0.00 -6.90
C LYS A 238 23.07 -0.49 -7.73
N VAL A 239 21.96 0.23 -7.76
CA VAL A 239 20.74 -0.23 -8.43
C VAL A 239 20.90 -0.20 -9.94
N LYS A 240 20.75 -1.36 -10.58
CA LYS A 240 20.79 -1.54 -12.04
C LYS A 240 19.42 -1.65 -12.68
N ALA A 241 18.45 -2.17 -11.92
CA ALA A 241 17.07 -2.29 -12.32
C ALA A 241 16.21 -2.35 -11.07
N GLY A 242 14.98 -1.86 -11.15
CA GLY A 242 14.06 -1.96 -10.03
C GLY A 242 12.61 -1.95 -10.45
N TYR A 243 11.77 -2.41 -9.55
CA TYR A 243 10.32 -2.50 -9.74
C TYR A 243 9.58 -2.03 -8.51
N VAL A 244 8.56 -1.24 -8.72
CA VAL A 244 7.42 -1.15 -7.80
C VAL A 244 6.44 -2.26 -8.18
N ILE A 245 6.13 -3.16 -7.27
CA ILE A 245 5.17 -4.25 -7.46
C ILE A 245 3.88 -3.87 -6.73
N THR A 246 2.82 -3.68 -7.49
CA THR A 246 1.50 -3.29 -6.98
C THR A 246 0.40 -3.74 -7.93
N CYS A 247 -0.85 -3.76 -7.50
CA CYS A 247 -2.02 -4.08 -8.34
C CYS A 247 -1.80 -5.34 -9.21
N ILE A 248 -1.18 -6.39 -8.64
CA ILE A 248 -0.73 -7.57 -9.39
C ILE A 248 -1.66 -8.79 -9.21
N GLY A 249 -2.81 -8.61 -8.51
CA GLY A 249 -3.67 -9.70 -8.04
C GLY A 249 -4.96 -9.92 -8.82
N ASP A 250 -5.28 -9.12 -9.81
CA ASP A 250 -6.48 -9.30 -10.64
C ASP A 250 -6.26 -10.17 -11.88
N THR A 251 -7.32 -10.40 -12.65
CA THR A 251 -7.29 -11.20 -13.88
C THR A 251 -7.05 -10.38 -15.15
N GLY A 252 -6.84 -9.06 -15.02
CA GLY A 252 -6.55 -8.17 -16.13
C GLY A 252 -5.23 -8.48 -16.83
N ARG A 253 -4.92 -7.76 -17.90
CA ARG A 253 -3.64 -7.88 -18.61
C ARG A 253 -2.50 -7.35 -17.76
N PHE A 254 -1.27 -7.77 -18.08
CA PHE A 254 -0.09 -7.15 -17.50
C PHE A 254 0.06 -5.70 -17.96
N SER A 255 0.45 -4.85 -17.04
CA SER A 255 0.74 -3.44 -17.28
C SER A 255 2.14 -3.12 -16.77
N TYR A 256 2.91 -2.41 -17.58
CA TYR A 256 4.21 -1.91 -17.18
C TYR A 256 4.27 -0.40 -17.39
N LEU A 257 4.58 0.32 -16.33
CA LEU A 257 4.85 1.76 -16.38
C LEU A 257 6.37 1.95 -16.39
N LYS A 258 6.87 2.58 -17.44
CA LYS A 258 8.30 2.77 -17.69
C LYS A 258 8.96 3.71 -16.68
N THR A 259 10.29 3.63 -16.63
CA THR A 259 11.13 4.63 -15.94
C THR A 259 10.99 6.00 -16.60
N LYS A 260 11.50 7.03 -15.93
CA LYS A 260 11.50 8.42 -16.44
C LYS A 260 12.23 8.57 -17.79
N SER A 261 13.31 7.85 -18.03
CA SER A 261 14.03 7.88 -19.30
C SER A 261 13.42 6.97 -20.38
N GLU A 262 12.56 6.04 -19.99
CA GLU A 262 11.85 5.06 -20.83
C GLU A 262 12.74 4.08 -21.61
N GLU A 263 14.05 4.10 -21.39
CA GLU A 263 15.06 3.30 -22.14
C GLU A 263 16.06 2.57 -21.23
N GLN A 264 15.81 2.57 -19.90
CA GLN A 264 16.67 1.88 -18.94
C GLN A 264 16.69 0.36 -19.19
N LEU A 265 17.67 -0.31 -18.60
CA LEU A 265 17.78 -1.78 -18.69
C LEU A 265 16.48 -2.46 -18.24
N VAL A 266 15.86 -1.98 -17.16
CA VAL A 266 14.60 -2.52 -16.64
C VAL A 266 13.46 -2.40 -17.67
N ASP A 267 13.35 -1.27 -18.40
CA ASP A 267 12.34 -1.08 -19.45
C ASP A 267 12.50 -2.10 -20.57
N ARG A 268 13.72 -2.24 -21.08
CA ARG A 268 14.02 -3.18 -22.16
C ARG A 268 13.77 -4.64 -21.77
N ILE A 269 14.20 -5.04 -20.55
CA ILE A 269 13.99 -6.39 -20.05
C ILE A 269 12.50 -6.67 -19.88
N THR A 270 11.76 -5.75 -19.24
CA THR A 270 10.33 -5.95 -18.99
C THR A 270 9.53 -6.05 -20.27
N MET A 271 9.78 -5.15 -21.23
CA MET A 271 9.12 -5.21 -22.54
C MET A 271 9.45 -6.51 -23.28
N HIS A 272 10.71 -6.98 -23.22
CA HIS A 272 11.10 -8.26 -23.82
C HIS A 272 10.37 -9.44 -23.16
N VAL A 273 10.34 -9.48 -21.81
CA VAL A 273 9.66 -10.56 -21.08
C VAL A 273 8.17 -10.57 -21.36
N LEU A 274 7.51 -9.42 -21.34
CA LEU A 274 6.08 -9.32 -21.63
C LEU A 274 5.75 -9.76 -23.05
N LYS A 275 6.54 -9.31 -24.04
CA LYS A 275 6.36 -9.71 -25.43
C LYS A 275 6.39 -11.23 -25.65
N HIS A 276 7.18 -11.97 -24.87
CA HIS A 276 7.39 -13.40 -25.07
C HIS A 276 6.59 -14.29 -24.10
N ASN A 277 6.04 -13.72 -23.01
CA ASN A 277 5.38 -14.51 -21.97
C ASN A 277 3.95 -14.05 -21.64
N ALA A 278 3.48 -12.94 -22.18
CA ALA A 278 2.12 -12.46 -22.00
C ALA A 278 1.37 -12.43 -23.34
N ASN A 279 0.12 -12.93 -23.32
CA ASN A 279 -0.75 -12.88 -24.51
C ASN A 279 -1.25 -11.44 -24.78
N ASP A 280 -1.46 -10.68 -23.71
CA ASP A 280 -1.85 -9.27 -23.76
C ASP A 280 -1.14 -8.50 -22.65
N TYR A 281 -0.71 -7.28 -22.97
CA TYR A 281 -0.09 -6.37 -22.01
C TYR A 281 -0.22 -4.93 -22.49
N LYS A 282 -0.10 -3.98 -21.55
CA LYS A 282 -0.11 -2.54 -21.83
C LYS A 282 1.15 -1.88 -21.27
N ILE A 283 1.74 -1.02 -22.07
CA ILE A 283 2.89 -0.21 -21.66
C ILE A 283 2.42 1.22 -21.47
N TYR A 284 2.75 1.80 -20.32
CA TYR A 284 2.49 3.19 -20.00
C TYR A 284 3.80 3.98 -20.00
N ASP A 285 3.73 5.22 -20.44
CA ASP A 285 4.82 6.18 -20.27
C ASP A 285 4.92 6.65 -18.81
N PHE A 286 6.04 7.28 -18.47
CA PHE A 286 6.29 7.78 -17.12
C PHE A 286 5.32 8.89 -16.70
N LEU A 287 4.69 9.61 -17.61
CA LEU A 287 3.71 10.65 -17.27
C LEU A 287 2.44 10.07 -16.64
N SER A 288 2.18 8.80 -16.88
CA SER A 288 1.06 8.07 -16.27
C SER A 288 1.33 7.58 -14.83
N ARG A 289 2.44 7.98 -14.22
CA ARG A 289 2.84 7.60 -12.86
C ARG A 289 1.84 8.06 -11.80
N GLY A 290 1.76 7.32 -10.71
CA GLY A 290 0.84 7.65 -9.59
C GLY A 290 1.27 7.05 -8.25
N SER A 291 2.35 6.24 -8.22
CA SER A 291 2.82 5.57 -7.02
C SER A 291 4.29 5.86 -6.74
N ASP A 292 5.00 4.99 -6.02
CA ASP A 292 6.37 5.20 -5.53
C ASP A 292 7.43 5.29 -6.65
N GLU A 293 7.15 4.82 -7.86
CA GLU A 293 8.05 4.98 -8.99
C GLU A 293 8.38 6.47 -9.25
N ARG A 294 7.45 7.39 -8.96
CA ARG A 294 7.71 8.83 -9.08
C ARG A 294 8.77 9.31 -8.08
N GLN A 295 8.83 8.71 -6.90
CA GLN A 295 9.83 9.08 -5.88
C GLN A 295 11.21 8.53 -6.29
N TYR A 296 11.26 7.28 -6.74
CA TYR A 296 12.50 6.65 -7.19
C TYR A 296 13.08 7.30 -8.45
N ASN A 297 12.24 7.84 -9.33
CA ASN A 297 12.65 8.58 -10.53
C ASN A 297 12.70 10.10 -10.35
N SER A 298 12.60 10.62 -9.11
CA SER A 298 12.65 12.06 -8.87
C SER A 298 14.00 12.66 -9.26
N PRO A 299 14.04 13.95 -9.66
CA PRO A 299 15.29 14.62 -10.05
C PRO A 299 16.38 14.51 -8.99
N GLY A 300 17.59 14.08 -9.38
CA GLY A 300 18.72 13.87 -8.49
C GLY A 300 18.75 12.50 -7.80
N ILE A 301 17.68 11.72 -7.90
CA ILE A 301 17.62 10.31 -7.51
C ILE A 301 17.75 9.42 -8.75
N ASP A 302 16.87 9.61 -9.72
CA ASP A 302 16.90 9.03 -11.07
C ASP A 302 17.21 7.51 -11.12
N LEU A 303 16.64 6.74 -10.17
CA LEU A 303 16.81 5.28 -10.13
C LEU A 303 16.06 4.62 -11.31
N PRO A 304 16.63 3.54 -11.89
CA PRO A 304 15.99 2.78 -12.96
C PRO A 304 14.86 1.89 -12.42
N VAL A 305 13.76 2.49 -11.94
CA VAL A 305 12.64 1.81 -11.29
C VAL A 305 11.36 2.06 -12.08
N GLY A 306 10.79 1.00 -12.66
CA GLY A 306 9.46 1.03 -13.28
C GLY A 306 8.40 0.36 -12.38
N SER A 307 7.13 0.37 -12.78
CA SER A 307 6.06 -0.33 -12.03
C SER A 307 5.48 -1.48 -12.82
N LEU A 308 5.37 -2.65 -12.18
CA LEU A 308 4.76 -3.85 -12.75
C LEU A 308 3.44 -4.16 -12.05
N MET A 309 2.38 -4.24 -12.84
CA MET A 309 1.00 -4.41 -12.39
C MET A 309 0.28 -5.42 -13.30
N ARG A 310 -0.94 -5.81 -12.89
CA ARG A 310 -1.99 -6.30 -13.80
C ARG A 310 -2.78 -5.06 -14.26
N THR A 311 -4.03 -4.89 -13.86
CA THR A 311 -4.73 -3.65 -14.17
C THR A 311 -4.10 -2.48 -13.42
N LYS A 312 -3.78 -1.40 -14.14
CA LYS A 312 -3.16 -0.22 -13.55
C LYS A 312 -4.11 0.43 -12.54
N TYR A 313 -3.56 1.00 -11.46
CA TYR A 313 -4.34 1.81 -10.50
C TYR A 313 -5.11 2.92 -11.21
N GLY A 314 -6.37 3.11 -10.79
CA GLY A 314 -7.32 4.03 -11.41
C GLY A 314 -8.02 3.49 -12.67
N GLU A 315 -7.77 2.25 -13.08
CA GLU A 315 -8.43 1.58 -14.22
C GLU A 315 -9.23 0.32 -13.79
N TYR A 316 -9.30 -0.01 -12.50
CA TYR A 316 -10.05 -1.14 -11.96
C TYR A 316 -11.16 -0.69 -11.01
#